data_945484d63108b201355d7a01584b0e3e
#
_entry.id   945484d63108b201355d7a01584b0e3e
#
_cell.length_a   1.000
_cell.length_b   1.000
_cell.length_c   1.000
_cell.angle_alpha   90.00
_cell.angle_beta   90.00
_cell.angle_gamma   90.00
#
_symmetry.space_group_name_H-M   'P 1'
#
loop_
_entity.id
_entity.type
_entity.pdbx_description
1 polymer ?
#
loop_
_entity_poly.entity_id
_entity_poly.type
_entity_poly.pdbx_seq_one_letter_code
_entity_poly.pdbx_strand_id
1 'polypeptide(L)'
;MSLIGITGGIGSGKTFISRMFNSSEAFVVFNSDLCAKQILVENSEVIDFVKNKIGEKSYKDGIIQTKYISDVIFNDKRKLNELNKIVHPKVIHEFEKFKSSNLNKIIIIESAILFETGIYLQTNYNILVKAPIKERINRVVFRDKISKLDVLKRINSQWKDSKKIGLADIVINNIDKLETGKIVKQLIVDLISRYEKN
;
A
#
# COMPACT_ATOMS: atom_id res chain seq x y z
N MET A 1 20.03 5.55 -8.07
CA MET A 1 18.92 4.60 -7.72
C MET A 1 17.61 5.39 -7.78
N SER A 2 16.67 4.95 -8.59
CA SER A 2 15.39 5.66 -8.76
C SER A 2 14.28 4.96 -7.98
N LEU A 3 13.49 5.76 -7.26
CA LEU A 3 12.38 5.30 -6.43
C LEU A 3 11.06 5.86 -6.96
N ILE A 4 10.10 4.99 -7.25
CA ILE A 4 8.77 5.35 -7.76
C ILE A 4 7.71 4.93 -6.73
N GLY A 5 6.82 5.86 -6.39
CA GLY A 5 5.69 5.62 -5.51
C GLY A 5 4.44 5.20 -6.29
N ILE A 6 3.79 4.10 -5.91
CA ILE A 6 2.45 3.76 -6.38
C ILE A 6 1.48 3.82 -5.21
N THR A 7 0.52 4.71 -5.29
CA THR A 7 -0.50 4.88 -4.25
C THR A 7 -1.92 4.91 -4.81
N GLY A 8 -2.88 4.93 -3.92
CA GLY A 8 -4.31 4.98 -4.24
C GLY A 8 -5.13 4.30 -3.15
N GLY A 9 -6.38 4.67 -3.03
CA GLY A 9 -7.24 4.12 -1.98
C GLY A 9 -7.43 2.60 -2.09
N ILE A 10 -7.86 1.98 -1.00
CA ILE A 10 -8.19 0.54 -1.00
C ILE A 10 -9.15 0.21 -2.16
N GLY A 11 -8.89 -0.88 -2.89
CA GLY A 11 -9.71 -1.30 -4.04
C GLY A 11 -9.45 -0.54 -5.34
N SER A 12 -8.55 0.44 -5.39
CA SER A 12 -8.24 1.19 -6.63
C SER A 12 -7.53 0.35 -7.71
N GLY A 13 -6.84 -0.73 -7.31
CA GLY A 13 -6.12 -1.61 -8.22
C GLY A 13 -4.61 -1.36 -8.30
N LYS A 14 -4.00 -0.74 -7.29
CA LYS A 14 -2.54 -0.57 -7.18
C LYS A 14 -1.76 -1.83 -7.50
N THR A 15 -2.13 -2.94 -6.87
CA THR A 15 -1.45 -4.24 -7.04
C THR A 15 -1.54 -4.80 -8.46
N PHE A 16 -2.58 -4.46 -9.22
CA PHE A 16 -2.65 -4.80 -10.65
C PHE A 16 -1.56 -4.05 -11.42
N ILE A 17 -1.42 -2.76 -11.16
CA ILE A 17 -0.43 -1.90 -11.82
C ILE A 17 1.00 -2.27 -11.36
N SER A 18 1.23 -2.44 -10.07
CA SER A 18 2.57 -2.80 -9.57
C SER A 18 3.06 -4.16 -10.08
N ARG A 19 2.16 -5.13 -10.28
CA ARG A 19 2.51 -6.41 -10.93
C ARG A 19 2.94 -6.24 -12.38
N MET A 20 2.36 -5.30 -13.12
CA MET A 20 2.78 -5.02 -14.50
C MET A 20 4.20 -4.44 -14.53
N PHE A 21 4.54 -3.55 -13.60
CA PHE A 21 5.93 -3.08 -13.44
C PHE A 21 6.86 -4.22 -13.07
N ASN A 22 6.48 -5.06 -12.12
CA ASN A 22 7.30 -6.20 -11.67
C ASN A 22 7.50 -7.29 -12.73
N SER A 23 6.73 -7.28 -13.83
CA SER A 23 6.95 -8.18 -14.97
C SER A 23 8.08 -7.72 -15.90
N SER A 24 8.60 -6.51 -15.73
CA SER A 24 9.77 -5.99 -16.42
C SER A 24 11.01 -6.14 -15.53
N GLU A 25 12.09 -6.64 -16.09
CA GLU A 25 13.36 -6.85 -15.36
C GLU A 25 13.98 -5.57 -14.80
N ALA A 26 13.61 -4.39 -15.35
CA ALA A 26 14.10 -3.10 -14.91
C ALA A 26 13.58 -2.72 -13.50
N PHE A 27 12.45 -3.28 -13.07
CA PHE A 27 11.77 -2.89 -11.84
C PHE A 27 11.73 -3.99 -10.81
N VAL A 28 11.70 -3.58 -9.53
CA VAL A 28 11.35 -4.43 -8.39
C VAL A 28 10.33 -3.70 -7.53
N VAL A 29 9.41 -4.45 -6.93
CA VAL A 29 8.29 -3.88 -6.18
C VAL A 29 8.37 -4.25 -4.71
N PHE A 30 8.41 -3.24 -3.84
CA PHE A 30 8.18 -3.38 -2.41
C PHE A 30 6.72 -3.04 -2.08
N ASN A 31 5.98 -4.01 -1.57
CA ASN A 31 4.61 -3.79 -1.14
C ASN A 31 4.55 -3.52 0.37
N SER A 32 4.43 -2.25 0.76
CA SER A 32 4.40 -1.82 2.16
C SER A 32 3.21 -2.38 2.93
N ASP A 33 2.04 -2.50 2.28
CA ASP A 33 0.82 -3.01 2.92
C ASP A 33 0.97 -4.51 3.25
N LEU A 34 1.65 -5.27 2.38
CA LEU A 34 1.96 -6.69 2.61
C LEU A 34 3.03 -6.85 3.69
N CYS A 35 4.10 -6.06 3.62
CA CYS A 35 5.15 -6.05 4.64
C CYS A 35 4.59 -5.75 6.03
N ALA A 36 3.71 -4.75 6.16
CA ALA A 36 3.04 -4.45 7.43
C ALA A 36 2.21 -5.63 7.96
N LYS A 37 1.54 -6.37 7.07
CA LYS A 37 0.81 -7.60 7.47
C LYS A 37 1.75 -8.71 7.93
N GLN A 38 2.89 -8.89 7.29
CA GLN A 38 3.89 -9.88 7.73
C GLN A 38 4.46 -9.52 9.09
N ILE A 39 4.78 -8.25 9.34
CA ILE A 39 5.24 -7.75 10.64
C ILE A 39 4.22 -8.04 11.74
N LEU A 40 2.93 -7.87 11.49
CA LEU A 40 1.86 -8.21 12.43
C LEU A 40 1.78 -9.71 12.76
N VAL A 41 2.30 -10.59 11.90
CA VAL A 41 2.27 -12.04 12.09
C VAL A 41 3.57 -12.58 12.67
N GLU A 42 4.72 -11.98 12.33
CA GLU A 42 6.02 -12.57 12.57
C GLU A 42 6.84 -11.83 13.65
N ASN A 43 6.59 -10.54 13.86
CA ASN A 43 7.39 -9.75 14.78
C ASN A 43 6.85 -9.84 16.21
N SER A 44 7.60 -10.49 17.11
CA SER A 44 7.19 -10.76 18.50
C SER A 44 6.84 -9.48 19.28
N GLU A 45 7.66 -8.42 19.16
CA GLU A 45 7.41 -7.14 19.82
C GLU A 45 6.07 -6.50 19.39
N VAL A 46 5.74 -6.61 18.09
CA VAL A 46 4.47 -6.11 17.56
C VAL A 46 3.31 -6.99 18.02
N ILE A 47 3.48 -8.30 18.03
CA ILE A 47 2.47 -9.25 18.53
C ILE A 47 2.13 -8.95 20.00
N ASP A 48 3.15 -8.79 20.84
CA ASP A 48 2.97 -8.47 22.26
C ASP A 48 2.31 -7.10 22.47
N PHE A 49 2.74 -6.10 21.70
CA PHE A 49 2.10 -4.78 21.70
C PHE A 49 0.61 -4.87 21.32
N VAL A 50 0.28 -5.60 20.26
CA VAL A 50 -1.09 -5.75 19.77
C VAL A 50 -1.96 -6.47 20.80
N LYS A 51 -1.47 -7.54 21.43
CA LYS A 51 -2.19 -8.21 22.52
C LYS A 51 -2.47 -7.28 23.67
N ASN A 52 -1.47 -6.54 24.13
CA ASN A 52 -1.57 -5.65 25.30
C ASN A 52 -2.45 -4.41 25.04
N LYS A 53 -2.36 -3.77 23.87
CA LYS A 53 -3.01 -2.48 23.57
C LYS A 53 -4.33 -2.61 22.81
N ILE A 54 -4.44 -3.61 21.95
CA ILE A 54 -5.67 -3.87 21.16
C ILE A 54 -6.53 -4.93 21.87
N GLY A 55 -5.90 -5.99 22.35
CA GLY A 55 -6.53 -7.03 23.17
C GLY A 55 -6.06 -8.43 22.81
N GLU A 56 -6.07 -9.34 23.78
CA GLU A 56 -5.65 -10.75 23.65
C GLU A 56 -6.37 -11.48 22.50
N LYS A 57 -7.63 -11.12 22.21
CA LYS A 57 -8.41 -11.68 21.08
C LYS A 57 -7.84 -11.35 19.71
N SER A 58 -6.80 -10.52 19.63
CA SER A 58 -6.10 -10.20 18.37
C SER A 58 -5.39 -11.41 17.77
N TYR A 59 -5.04 -12.39 18.59
CA TYR A 59 -4.45 -13.66 18.16
C TYR A 59 -5.19 -14.81 18.85
N LYS A 60 -5.49 -15.86 18.09
CA LYS A 60 -6.07 -17.10 18.58
C LYS A 60 -5.22 -18.26 18.09
N ASP A 61 -4.68 -19.08 19.00
CA ASP A 61 -3.82 -20.22 18.67
C ASP A 61 -2.63 -19.82 17.73
N GLY A 62 -2.03 -18.65 17.98
CA GLY A 62 -0.97 -18.08 17.15
C GLY A 62 -1.44 -17.43 15.84
N ILE A 63 -2.73 -17.54 15.50
CA ILE A 63 -3.29 -17.01 14.24
C ILE A 63 -3.87 -15.62 14.47
N ILE A 64 -3.43 -14.64 13.66
CA ILE A 64 -3.91 -13.27 13.73
C ILE A 64 -5.41 -13.16 13.39
N GLN A 65 -6.15 -12.47 14.22
CA GLN A 65 -7.58 -12.19 14.05
C GLN A 65 -7.76 -10.80 13.41
N THR A 66 -7.47 -10.70 12.10
CA THR A 66 -7.45 -9.42 11.36
C THR A 66 -8.77 -8.65 11.43
N LYS A 67 -9.92 -9.36 11.51
CA LYS A 67 -11.23 -8.73 11.66
C LYS A 67 -11.34 -8.04 13.02
N TYR A 68 -10.98 -8.73 14.10
CA TYR A 68 -11.02 -8.15 15.45
C TYR A 68 -10.12 -6.91 15.56
N ILE A 69 -8.86 -7.02 15.09
CA ILE A 69 -7.93 -5.88 15.08
C ILE A 69 -8.53 -4.71 14.29
N SER A 70 -9.03 -4.96 13.09
CA SER A 70 -9.66 -3.93 12.24
C SER A 70 -10.85 -3.26 12.92
N ASP A 71 -11.73 -4.05 13.55
CA ASP A 71 -12.90 -3.51 14.26
C ASP A 71 -12.49 -2.60 15.41
N VAL A 72 -11.42 -2.92 16.13
CA VAL A 72 -10.92 -2.09 17.22
C VAL A 72 -10.26 -0.81 16.69
N ILE A 73 -9.29 -0.92 15.76
CA ILE A 73 -8.48 0.23 15.33
C ILE A 73 -9.25 1.22 14.46
N PHE A 74 -10.22 0.78 13.65
CA PHE A 74 -11.01 1.69 12.82
C PHE A 74 -12.13 2.40 13.59
N ASN A 75 -12.44 1.95 14.81
CA ASN A 75 -13.34 2.63 15.73
C ASN A 75 -12.59 3.50 16.77
N ASP A 76 -11.28 3.35 16.93
CA ASP A 76 -10.45 4.15 17.85
C ASP A 76 -9.19 4.66 17.13
N LYS A 77 -9.20 5.95 16.75
CA LYS A 77 -8.07 6.60 16.08
C LYS A 77 -6.78 6.62 16.92
N ARG A 78 -6.88 6.61 18.25
CA ARG A 78 -5.69 6.57 19.12
C ARG A 78 -4.99 5.23 18.99
N LYS A 79 -5.76 4.12 19.05
CA LYS A 79 -5.23 2.76 18.87
C LYS A 79 -4.64 2.55 17.48
N LEU A 80 -5.28 3.09 16.43
CA LEU A 80 -4.72 3.08 15.07
C LEU A 80 -3.37 3.81 15.02
N ASN A 81 -3.27 4.99 15.62
CA ASN A 81 -2.03 5.75 15.65
C ASN A 81 -0.93 5.04 16.46
N GLU A 82 -1.26 4.44 17.59
CA GLU A 82 -0.32 3.65 18.39
C GLU A 82 0.20 2.43 17.63
N LEU A 83 -0.69 1.70 16.95
CA LEU A 83 -0.29 0.58 16.10
C LEU A 83 0.64 1.04 14.96
N ASN A 84 0.31 2.15 14.31
CA ASN A 84 1.14 2.70 13.26
C ASN A 84 2.53 3.11 13.78
N LYS A 85 2.64 3.67 14.96
CA LYS A 85 3.92 4.07 15.57
C LYS A 85 4.88 2.89 15.76
N ILE A 86 4.40 1.69 16.02
CA ILE A 86 5.26 0.51 16.18
C ILE A 86 5.50 -0.22 14.84
N VAL A 87 4.52 -0.24 13.95
CA VAL A 87 4.61 -0.95 12.67
C VAL A 87 5.41 -0.16 11.62
N HIS A 88 5.18 1.16 11.48
CA HIS A 88 5.83 1.94 10.41
C HIS A 88 7.36 1.91 10.48
N PRO A 89 8.04 2.08 11.63
CA PRO A 89 9.50 2.00 11.68
C PRO A 89 10.04 0.65 11.18
N LYS A 90 9.32 -0.43 11.47
CA LYS A 90 9.72 -1.77 11.03
C LYS A 90 9.52 -1.96 9.53
N VAL A 91 8.43 -1.42 8.95
CA VAL A 91 8.23 -1.39 7.49
C VAL A 91 9.33 -0.58 6.80
N ILE A 92 9.71 0.58 7.36
CA ILE A 92 10.80 1.40 6.84
C ILE A 92 12.12 0.62 6.88
N HIS A 93 12.42 -0.06 7.98
CA HIS A 93 13.61 -0.88 8.10
C HIS A 93 13.68 -1.98 7.03
N GLU A 94 12.60 -2.72 6.80
CA GLU A 94 12.53 -3.74 5.75
C GLU A 94 12.63 -3.12 4.35
N PHE A 95 12.09 -1.93 4.16
CA PHE A 95 12.22 -1.20 2.90
C PHE A 95 13.69 -0.77 2.64
N GLU A 96 14.43 -0.30 3.65
CA GLU A 96 15.84 0.04 3.51
C GLU A 96 16.69 -1.21 3.15
N LYS A 97 16.43 -2.35 3.78
CA LYS A 97 17.06 -3.62 3.39
C LYS A 97 16.74 -3.98 1.93
N PHE A 98 15.48 -3.86 1.54
CA PHE A 98 15.04 -4.14 0.17
C PHE A 98 15.76 -3.23 -0.85
N LYS A 99 15.89 -1.93 -0.55
CA LYS A 99 16.64 -0.99 -1.39
C LYS A 99 18.10 -1.40 -1.53
N SER A 100 18.76 -1.73 -0.43
CA SER A 100 20.19 -2.13 -0.43
C SER A 100 20.44 -3.40 -1.24
N SER A 101 19.47 -4.31 -1.31
CA SER A 101 19.56 -5.54 -2.09
C SER A 101 19.23 -5.39 -3.58
N ASN A 102 18.78 -4.19 -4.01
CA ASN A 102 18.28 -3.96 -5.38
C ASN A 102 18.83 -2.69 -6.02
N LEU A 103 20.11 -2.38 -5.78
CA LEU A 103 20.75 -1.11 -6.20
C LEU A 103 20.72 -0.88 -7.73
N ASN A 104 20.70 -1.95 -8.52
CA ASN A 104 20.73 -1.89 -9.99
C ASN A 104 19.34 -1.91 -10.63
N LYS A 105 18.28 -1.70 -9.83
CA LYS A 105 16.89 -1.71 -10.30
C LYS A 105 16.20 -0.38 -10.02
N ILE A 106 15.16 -0.10 -10.76
CA ILE A 106 14.21 0.94 -10.43
C ILE A 106 13.24 0.36 -9.39
N ILE A 107 13.22 0.96 -8.20
CA ILE A 107 12.44 0.45 -7.09
C ILE A 107 11.06 1.10 -7.10
N ILE A 108 10.03 0.27 -7.00
CA ILE A 108 8.65 0.71 -6.78
C ILE A 108 8.26 0.44 -5.33
N ILE A 109 7.77 1.46 -4.64
CA ILE A 109 7.08 1.31 -3.37
C ILE A 109 5.58 1.42 -3.56
N GLU A 110 4.86 0.30 -3.36
CA GLU A 110 3.40 0.27 -3.34
C GLU A 110 2.89 0.48 -1.92
N SER A 111 2.11 1.54 -1.70
CA SER A 111 1.47 1.83 -0.40
C SER A 111 0.12 2.52 -0.57
N ALA A 112 -0.89 2.10 0.18
CA ALA A 112 -2.19 2.76 0.20
C ALA A 112 -2.18 4.13 0.90
N ILE A 113 -1.16 4.36 1.73
CA ILE A 113 -0.97 5.57 2.57
C ILE A 113 0.36 6.27 2.29
N LEU A 114 0.88 6.19 1.06
CA LEU A 114 2.16 6.76 0.64
C LEU A 114 2.25 8.27 0.96
N PHE A 115 1.18 9.01 0.64
CA PHE A 115 1.12 10.45 0.86
C PHE A 115 0.86 10.80 2.32
N GLU A 116 0.04 10.00 3.00
CA GLU A 116 -0.29 10.17 4.41
C GLU A 116 0.91 10.02 5.33
N THR A 117 1.85 9.14 4.97
CA THR A 117 3.08 8.87 5.74
C THR A 117 4.25 9.78 5.38
N GLY A 118 4.13 10.55 4.31
CA GLY A 118 5.22 11.41 3.82
C GLY A 118 6.32 10.66 3.05
N ILE A 119 6.22 9.35 2.85
CA ILE A 119 7.22 8.56 2.09
C ILE A 119 7.39 9.07 0.65
N TYR A 120 6.33 9.64 0.07
CA TYR A 120 6.35 10.22 -1.27
C TYR A 120 7.42 11.33 -1.45
N LEU A 121 7.87 11.97 -0.38
CA LEU A 121 8.94 12.98 -0.44
C LEU A 121 10.31 12.38 -0.79
N GLN A 122 10.46 11.08 -0.66
CA GLN A 122 11.69 10.35 -1.03
C GLN A 122 11.60 9.74 -2.43
N THR A 123 10.45 9.78 -3.08
CA THR A 123 10.26 9.22 -4.42
C THR A 123 10.58 10.22 -5.51
N ASN A 124 11.11 9.73 -6.64
CA ASN A 124 11.39 10.54 -7.82
C ASN A 124 10.16 10.72 -8.72
N TYR A 125 9.14 9.87 -8.53
CA TYR A 125 7.92 9.88 -9.33
C TYR A 125 6.78 9.20 -8.57
N ASN A 126 5.59 9.81 -8.57
CA ASN A 126 4.43 9.34 -7.82
C ASN A 126 3.26 9.04 -8.74
N ILE A 127 2.78 7.81 -8.70
CA ILE A 127 1.64 7.31 -9.48
C ILE A 127 0.44 7.18 -8.55
N LEU A 128 -0.62 7.95 -8.81
CA LEU A 128 -1.89 7.81 -8.10
C LEU A 128 -2.86 6.95 -8.91
N VAL A 129 -3.24 5.81 -8.36
CA VAL A 129 -4.25 4.90 -8.95
C VAL A 129 -5.62 5.21 -8.36
N LYS A 130 -6.58 5.56 -9.21
CA LYS A 130 -7.97 5.86 -8.84
C LYS A 130 -8.94 4.87 -9.47
N ALA A 131 -10.08 4.69 -8.82
CA ALA A 131 -11.26 4.03 -9.38
C ALA A 131 -12.52 4.58 -8.69
N PRO A 132 -13.69 4.52 -9.32
CA PRO A 132 -14.95 4.92 -8.71
C PRO A 132 -15.19 4.18 -7.40
N ILE A 133 -15.73 4.87 -6.39
CA ILE A 133 -15.94 4.31 -5.04
C ILE A 133 -16.76 3.01 -5.10
N LYS A 134 -17.80 2.97 -5.93
CA LYS A 134 -18.64 1.78 -6.12
C LYS A 134 -17.80 0.56 -6.55
N GLU A 135 -16.94 0.75 -7.54
CA GLU A 135 -16.04 -0.30 -8.03
C GLU A 135 -15.03 -0.74 -6.96
N ARG A 136 -14.45 0.21 -6.24
CA ARG A 136 -13.53 -0.07 -5.14
C ARG A 136 -14.17 -0.94 -4.06
N ILE A 137 -15.40 -0.59 -3.66
CA ILE A 137 -16.17 -1.36 -2.67
C ILE A 137 -16.43 -2.78 -3.18
N ASN A 138 -16.94 -2.91 -4.41
CA ASN A 138 -17.25 -4.21 -4.99
C ASN A 138 -16.01 -5.11 -5.05
N ARG A 139 -14.88 -4.58 -5.52
CA ARG A 139 -13.61 -5.30 -5.60
C ARG A 139 -13.13 -5.79 -4.23
N VAL A 140 -13.24 -4.97 -3.19
CA VAL A 140 -12.78 -5.32 -1.85
C VAL A 140 -13.72 -6.31 -1.18
N VAL A 141 -15.04 -6.12 -1.27
CA VAL A 141 -16.04 -7.07 -0.75
C VAL A 141 -15.85 -8.45 -1.37
N PHE A 142 -15.66 -8.52 -2.68
CA PHE A 142 -15.44 -9.77 -3.39
C PHE A 142 -14.13 -10.46 -2.98
N ARG A 143 -13.02 -9.71 -2.91
CA ARG A 143 -11.69 -10.22 -2.61
C ARG A 143 -11.53 -10.65 -1.16
N ASP A 144 -11.96 -9.80 -0.22
CA ASP A 144 -11.65 -9.94 1.21
C ASP A 144 -12.80 -10.61 1.99
N LYS A 145 -13.97 -10.82 1.35
CA LYS A 145 -15.18 -11.40 1.95
C LYS A 145 -15.64 -10.67 3.21
N ILE A 146 -15.48 -9.34 3.23
CA ILE A 146 -15.89 -8.44 4.32
C ILE A 146 -17.11 -7.62 3.92
N SER A 147 -17.80 -7.04 4.91
CA SER A 147 -18.98 -6.24 4.67
C SER A 147 -18.66 -4.92 3.94
N LYS A 148 -19.64 -4.38 3.21
CA LYS A 148 -19.54 -3.04 2.60
C LYS A 148 -19.23 -1.96 3.65
N LEU A 149 -19.78 -2.10 4.87
CA LEU A 149 -19.55 -1.16 5.96
C LEU A 149 -18.07 -1.17 6.39
N ASP A 150 -17.46 -2.34 6.49
CA ASP A 150 -16.04 -2.46 6.86
C ASP A 150 -15.13 -1.87 5.77
N VAL A 151 -15.49 -2.03 4.49
CA VAL A 151 -14.77 -1.37 3.39
C VAL A 151 -14.88 0.14 3.49
N LEU A 152 -16.05 0.68 3.79
CA LEU A 152 -16.26 2.12 3.97
C LEU A 152 -15.44 2.68 5.14
N LYS A 153 -15.35 1.97 6.28
CA LYS A 153 -14.47 2.37 7.39
C LYS A 153 -13.01 2.51 6.94
N ARG A 154 -12.50 1.54 6.16
CA ARG A 154 -11.14 1.59 5.60
C ARG A 154 -10.95 2.73 4.59
N ILE A 155 -11.94 3.01 3.74
CA ILE A 155 -11.90 4.15 2.81
C ILE A 155 -11.84 5.47 3.59
N ASN A 156 -12.64 5.61 4.65
CA ASN A 156 -12.71 6.82 5.46
C ASN A 156 -11.47 7.05 6.34
N SER A 157 -10.65 6.02 6.58
CA SER A 157 -9.37 6.16 7.29
C SER A 157 -8.23 6.67 6.40
N GLN A 158 -8.43 6.71 5.08
CA GLN A 158 -7.46 7.21 4.10
C GLN A 158 -7.80 8.64 3.67
N TRP A 159 -6.80 9.38 3.18
CA TRP A 159 -7.07 10.67 2.55
C TRP A 159 -7.94 10.51 1.30
N LYS A 160 -8.80 11.51 1.08
CA LYS A 160 -9.61 11.60 -0.14
C LYS A 160 -8.71 11.74 -1.38
N ASP A 161 -9.13 11.18 -2.50
CA ASP A 161 -8.37 11.26 -3.76
C ASP A 161 -8.13 12.72 -4.19
N SER A 162 -9.06 13.65 -3.89
CA SER A 162 -8.90 15.09 -4.17
C SER A 162 -7.65 15.69 -3.52
N LYS A 163 -7.29 15.24 -2.32
CA LYS A 163 -6.06 15.69 -1.63
C LYS A 163 -4.81 15.07 -2.23
N LYS A 164 -4.92 13.86 -2.79
CA LYS A 164 -3.79 13.10 -3.34
C LYS A 164 -3.41 13.53 -4.76
N ILE A 165 -4.36 14.02 -5.55
CA ILE A 165 -4.15 14.39 -6.96
C ILE A 165 -3.02 15.41 -7.11
N GLY A 166 -2.99 16.44 -6.26
CA GLY A 166 -1.97 17.50 -6.33
C GLY A 166 -0.56 17.06 -5.90
N LEU A 167 -0.39 15.84 -5.39
CA LEU A 167 0.89 15.27 -4.97
C LEU A 167 1.42 14.19 -5.94
N ALA A 168 0.64 13.85 -6.96
CA ALA A 168 0.99 12.82 -7.91
C ALA A 168 1.50 13.42 -9.22
N ASP A 169 2.54 12.82 -9.79
CA ASP A 169 3.06 13.18 -11.11
C ASP A 169 2.15 12.67 -12.23
N ILE A 170 1.47 11.53 -11.99
CA ILE A 170 0.46 10.99 -12.90
C ILE A 170 -0.71 10.37 -12.14
N VAL A 171 -1.91 10.50 -12.71
CA VAL A 171 -3.12 9.87 -12.20
C VAL A 171 -3.62 8.84 -13.19
N ILE A 172 -3.75 7.58 -12.76
CA ILE A 172 -4.28 6.47 -13.58
C ILE A 172 -5.68 6.13 -13.10
N ASN A 173 -6.68 6.31 -13.96
CA ASN A 173 -8.06 5.92 -13.70
C ASN A 173 -8.25 4.44 -14.08
N ASN A 174 -8.17 3.54 -13.11
CA ASN A 174 -8.29 2.10 -13.32
C ASN A 174 -9.75 1.65 -13.30
N ILE A 175 -10.46 1.96 -14.37
CA ILE A 175 -11.85 1.56 -14.62
C ILE A 175 -11.87 0.33 -15.52
N ASP A 176 -11.29 0.45 -16.70
CA ASP A 176 -11.09 -0.63 -17.66
C ASP A 176 -9.67 -1.19 -17.57
N LYS A 177 -9.55 -2.51 -17.44
CA LYS A 177 -8.25 -3.17 -17.26
C LYS A 177 -7.40 -3.14 -18.54
N LEU A 178 -8.02 -3.22 -19.73
CA LEU A 178 -7.29 -3.24 -20.99
C LEU A 178 -6.69 -1.86 -21.27
N GLU A 179 -7.49 -0.81 -21.12
CA GLU A 179 -7.03 0.57 -21.30
C GLU A 179 -5.98 0.94 -20.23
N THR A 180 -6.23 0.59 -18.97
CA THR A 180 -5.24 0.77 -17.90
C THR A 180 -3.93 0.04 -18.23
N GLY A 181 -4.02 -1.17 -18.77
CA GLY A 181 -2.85 -1.95 -19.19
C GLY A 181 -2.04 -1.28 -20.29
N LYS A 182 -2.68 -0.67 -21.29
CA LYS A 182 -1.99 0.10 -22.35
C LYS A 182 -1.23 1.30 -21.76
N ILE A 183 -1.91 2.09 -20.91
CA ILE A 183 -1.31 3.25 -20.22
C ILE A 183 -0.08 2.83 -19.42
N VAL A 184 -0.19 1.75 -18.63
CA VAL A 184 0.91 1.28 -17.78
C VAL A 184 2.07 0.75 -18.61
N LYS A 185 1.83 0.04 -19.70
CA LYS A 185 2.89 -0.43 -20.63
C LYS A 185 3.68 0.74 -21.20
N GLN A 186 3.00 1.80 -21.67
CA GLN A 186 3.68 2.99 -22.17
C GLN A 186 4.48 3.67 -21.04
N LEU A 187 3.88 3.81 -19.86
CA LEU A 187 4.55 4.41 -18.71
C LEU A 187 5.82 3.63 -18.27
N ILE A 188 5.80 2.31 -18.36
CA ILE A 188 6.98 1.47 -18.10
C ILE A 188 8.11 1.84 -19.06
N VAL A 189 7.84 1.94 -20.36
CA VAL A 189 8.83 2.32 -21.37
C VAL A 189 9.39 3.72 -21.09
N ASP A 190 8.53 4.68 -20.80
CA ASP A 190 8.92 6.07 -20.53
C ASP A 190 9.81 6.18 -19.28
N LEU A 191 9.46 5.45 -18.21
CA LEU A 191 10.24 5.46 -16.96
C LEU A 191 11.58 4.73 -17.09
N ILE A 192 11.65 3.64 -17.85
CA ILE A 192 12.91 2.98 -18.19
C ILE A 192 13.81 3.97 -18.93
N SER A 193 13.31 4.59 -20.00
CA SER A 193 14.07 5.58 -20.77
C SER A 193 14.55 6.76 -19.92
N ARG A 194 13.78 7.16 -18.92
CA ARG A 194 14.11 8.28 -18.02
C ARG A 194 15.14 7.92 -16.96
N TYR A 195 15.14 6.70 -16.45
CA TYR A 195 15.89 6.34 -15.24
C TYR A 195 17.00 5.30 -15.44
N GLU A 196 17.05 4.58 -16.58
CA GLU A 196 18.20 3.70 -16.91
C GLU A 196 19.40 4.45 -17.47
N LYS A 197 19.23 5.71 -17.93
CA LYS A 197 20.30 6.53 -18.50
C LYS A 197 21.07 7.36 -17.45
N ASN A 198 20.73 7.25 -16.18
CA ASN A 198 21.38 7.89 -15.05
C ASN A 198 21.91 6.84 -14.06
#